data_7c1c2bb6e62446957390e6a1465e9df0
#
_entry.id   7c1c2bb6e62446957390e6a1465e9df0
#
_cell.length_a   1.000
_cell.length_b   1.000
_cell.length_c   1.000
_cell.angle_alpha   90.00
_cell.angle_beta   90.00
_cell.angle_gamma   90.00
#
_symmetry.space_group_name_H-M   'P 1'
#
loop_
_entity.id
_entity.type
_entity.pdbx_description
1 polymer ?
#
loop_
_entity_poly.entity_id
_entity_poly.type
_entity_poly.pdbx_seq_one_letter_code
_entity_poly.pdbx_strand_id
1 'polypeptide(L)'
;GDGSADMYAGQVDVQLAAELDLPVINAVTSIKLEDGTVVVERTLPDVVEEIEVPLPAVVAVTPECAFPRIAGMREILAAGKKPMNVTSAADTDASVSPTVETISIVAPELAERKRQMFDMKNDGDFDAFAQAVAAAVRA
;
A
#
# COMPACT_ATOMS: atom_id res chain seq x y z
N GLY A 1 0.16 -3.35 -7.82
CA GLY A 1 0.06 -2.89 -6.43
C GLY A 1 0.82 -1.59 -6.24
N ASP A 2 0.38 -0.76 -5.31
CA ASP A 2 0.96 0.55 -5.01
C ASP A 2 2.18 0.49 -4.07
N GLY A 3 2.44 -0.65 -3.46
CA GLY A 3 3.60 -0.85 -2.60
C GLY A 3 3.95 -2.31 -2.39
N SER A 4 5.19 -2.56 -2.00
CA SER A 4 5.69 -3.89 -1.65
C SER A 4 5.72 -4.08 -0.14
N ALA A 5 5.59 -5.34 0.33
CA ALA A 5 5.53 -5.66 1.75
C ALA A 5 6.86 -5.48 2.49
N ASP A 6 7.97 -5.39 1.76
CA ASP A 6 9.32 -5.27 2.31
C ASP A 6 9.68 -3.83 2.70
N MET A 7 9.88 -2.93 1.75
CA MET A 7 10.30 -1.56 2.02
C MET A 7 9.21 -0.50 1.76
N TYR A 8 8.13 -0.89 1.14
CA TYR A 8 7.02 -0.01 0.76
C TYR A 8 7.47 1.30 0.06
N ALA A 9 8.46 1.18 -0.82
CA ALA A 9 9.08 2.34 -1.46
C ALA A 9 8.16 3.06 -2.46
N GLY A 10 7.14 2.36 -3.02
CA GLY A 10 6.13 2.94 -3.91
C GLY A 10 6.72 3.61 -5.16
N GLN A 11 7.79 3.05 -5.73
CA GLN A 11 8.51 3.68 -6.84
C GLN A 11 8.31 2.99 -8.20
N VAL A 12 7.88 1.73 -8.20
CA VAL A 12 7.83 0.92 -9.43
C VAL A 12 6.84 1.46 -10.44
N ASP A 13 5.67 1.89 -9.99
CA ASP A 13 4.62 2.47 -10.82
C ASP A 13 5.07 3.78 -11.47
N VAL A 14 5.67 4.67 -10.68
CA VAL A 14 6.17 5.98 -11.17
C VAL A 14 7.33 5.81 -12.13
N GLN A 15 8.30 4.94 -11.81
CA GLN A 15 9.44 4.67 -12.69
C GLN A 15 8.99 4.02 -13.99
N LEU A 16 8.09 3.04 -13.93
CA LEU A 16 7.52 2.40 -15.13
C LEU A 16 6.79 3.41 -16.01
N ALA A 17 6.00 4.29 -15.41
CA ALA A 17 5.27 5.33 -16.16
C ALA A 17 6.23 6.33 -16.83
N ALA A 18 7.28 6.71 -16.12
CA ALA A 18 8.31 7.60 -16.67
C ALA A 18 9.05 6.96 -17.86
N GLU A 19 9.42 5.67 -17.77
CA GLU A 19 10.07 4.94 -18.86
C GLU A 19 9.15 4.78 -20.10
N LEU A 20 7.85 4.65 -19.88
CA LEU A 20 6.86 4.47 -20.94
C LEU A 20 6.27 5.80 -21.44
N ASP A 21 6.59 6.93 -20.84
CA ASP A 21 6.00 8.25 -21.10
C ASP A 21 4.46 8.22 -21.00
N LEU A 22 3.97 7.60 -19.92
CA LEU A 22 2.54 7.41 -19.65
C LEU A 22 2.10 8.15 -18.38
N PRO A 23 0.82 8.58 -18.31
CA PRO A 23 0.25 9.09 -17.07
C PRO A 23 0.22 7.99 -16.00
N VAL A 24 0.43 8.38 -14.74
CA VAL A 24 0.39 7.47 -13.57
C VAL A 24 -0.55 7.99 -12.50
N ILE A 25 -1.35 7.08 -11.95
CA ILE A 25 -2.20 7.34 -10.78
C ILE A 25 -1.92 6.26 -9.74
N ASN A 26 -1.58 6.66 -8.52
CA ASN A 26 -1.36 5.78 -7.37
C ASN A 26 -2.46 5.90 -6.32
N ALA A 27 -2.42 5.04 -5.29
CA ALA A 27 -3.38 4.96 -4.21
C ALA A 27 -4.83 4.76 -4.69
N VAL A 28 -5.01 4.01 -5.78
CA VAL A 28 -6.31 3.78 -6.41
C VAL A 28 -7.10 2.72 -5.66
N THR A 29 -8.28 3.10 -5.19
CA THR A 29 -9.21 2.26 -4.43
C THR A 29 -10.39 1.75 -5.27
N SER A 30 -10.67 2.36 -6.42
CA SER A 30 -11.74 1.93 -7.34
C SER A 30 -11.36 2.25 -8.79
N ILE A 31 -11.75 1.38 -9.71
CA ILE A 31 -11.49 1.54 -11.15
C ILE A 31 -12.76 1.23 -11.94
N LYS A 32 -13.09 2.12 -12.87
CA LYS A 32 -14.12 1.91 -13.89
C LYS A 32 -13.54 2.19 -15.27
N LEU A 33 -13.86 1.35 -16.24
CA LEU A 33 -13.47 1.56 -17.64
C LEU A 33 -14.68 2.08 -18.42
N GLU A 34 -14.53 3.23 -19.05
CA GLU A 34 -15.57 3.91 -19.84
C GLU A 34 -14.99 4.36 -21.18
N ASP A 35 -15.49 3.82 -22.29
CA ASP A 35 -15.21 4.25 -23.68
C ASP A 35 -13.76 4.65 -24.00
N GLY A 36 -12.77 3.84 -23.51
CA GLY A 36 -11.35 4.10 -23.76
C GLY A 36 -10.68 5.01 -22.74
N THR A 37 -11.42 5.46 -21.75
CA THR A 37 -10.97 6.25 -20.61
C THR A 37 -11.12 5.41 -19.34
N VAL A 38 -10.22 5.57 -18.38
CA VAL A 38 -10.34 4.99 -17.06
C VAL A 38 -10.72 6.08 -16.05
N VAL A 39 -11.78 5.81 -15.30
CA VAL A 39 -12.19 6.63 -14.14
C VAL A 39 -11.77 5.91 -12.88
N VAL A 40 -10.96 6.55 -12.07
CA VAL A 40 -10.43 5.98 -10.83
C VAL A 40 -10.79 6.84 -9.61
N GLU A 41 -11.08 6.18 -8.50
CA GLU A 41 -11.10 6.83 -7.19
C GLU A 41 -9.74 6.62 -6.53
N ARG A 42 -9.16 7.69 -6.04
CA ARG A 42 -7.91 7.75 -5.32
C ARG A 42 -8.16 8.26 -3.91
N THR A 43 -7.81 7.47 -2.91
CA THR A 43 -7.98 7.85 -1.51
C THR A 43 -6.67 8.33 -0.92
N LEU A 44 -6.61 9.59 -0.54
CA LEU A 44 -5.53 10.22 0.20
C LEU A 44 -5.95 10.44 1.66
N PRO A 45 -5.03 10.76 2.60
CA PRO A 45 -5.38 10.91 4.02
C PRO A 45 -6.52 11.89 4.29
N ASP A 46 -6.60 12.98 3.52
CA ASP A 46 -7.55 14.07 3.78
C ASP A 46 -8.62 14.24 2.69
N VAL A 47 -8.51 13.49 1.57
CA VAL A 47 -9.40 13.68 0.43
C VAL A 47 -9.57 12.41 -0.40
N VAL A 48 -10.73 12.24 -1.01
CA VAL A 48 -10.99 11.26 -2.06
C VAL A 48 -11.11 12.03 -3.37
N GLU A 49 -10.30 11.64 -4.35
CA GLU A 49 -10.28 12.24 -5.68
C GLU A 49 -10.87 11.27 -6.70
N GLU A 50 -11.70 11.76 -7.58
CA GLU A 50 -12.11 11.05 -8.79
C GLU A 50 -11.33 11.63 -9.97
N ILE A 51 -10.60 10.77 -10.68
CA ILE A 51 -9.69 11.16 -11.75
C ILE A 51 -10.05 10.39 -13.02
N GLU A 52 -10.25 11.12 -14.11
CA GLU A 52 -10.46 10.56 -15.43
C GLU A 52 -9.16 10.64 -16.24
N VAL A 53 -8.72 9.52 -16.81
CA VAL A 53 -7.45 9.43 -17.56
C VAL A 53 -7.65 8.65 -18.85
N PRO A 54 -7.19 9.20 -19.99
CA PRO A 54 -7.20 8.45 -21.25
C PRO A 54 -6.21 7.29 -21.20
N LEU A 55 -6.54 6.20 -21.86
CA LEU A 55 -5.63 5.05 -22.01
C LEU A 55 -4.66 5.29 -23.20
N PRO A 56 -3.42 4.77 -23.10
CA PRO A 56 -2.87 3.94 -22.04
C PRO A 56 -2.43 4.74 -20.80
N ALA A 57 -2.55 4.13 -19.60
CA ALA A 57 -2.15 4.72 -18.32
C ALA A 57 -1.58 3.65 -17.38
N VAL A 58 -0.72 4.06 -16.46
CA VAL A 58 -0.24 3.21 -15.35
C VAL A 58 -1.09 3.50 -14.12
N VAL A 59 -1.69 2.44 -13.56
CA VAL A 59 -2.56 2.56 -12.38
C VAL A 59 -2.03 1.67 -11.26
N ALA A 60 -1.65 2.27 -10.12
CA ALA A 60 -1.21 1.55 -8.94
C ALA A 60 -2.37 1.42 -7.94
N VAL A 61 -2.81 0.19 -7.74
CA VAL A 61 -4.01 -0.13 -6.95
C VAL A 61 -3.66 -0.54 -5.53
N THR A 62 -4.48 -0.11 -4.59
CA THR A 62 -4.45 -0.57 -3.21
C THR A 62 -5.20 -1.90 -3.05
N PRO A 63 -4.99 -2.64 -1.96
CA PRO A 63 -5.71 -3.89 -1.70
C PRO A 63 -7.23 -3.73 -1.65
N GLU A 64 -7.72 -2.54 -1.34
CA GLU A 64 -9.15 -2.22 -1.24
C GLU A 64 -9.85 -2.15 -2.59
N CYS A 65 -9.10 -2.03 -3.69
CA CYS A 65 -9.64 -1.92 -5.04
C CYS A 65 -10.53 -3.11 -5.44
N ALA A 66 -10.18 -4.32 -4.96
CA ALA A 66 -10.99 -5.51 -5.20
C ALA A 66 -10.77 -6.57 -4.12
N PHE A 67 -11.85 -7.25 -3.74
CA PHE A 67 -11.75 -8.41 -2.86
C PHE A 67 -11.10 -9.58 -3.61
N PRO A 68 -10.04 -10.21 -3.04
CA PRO A 68 -9.42 -11.37 -3.66
C PRO A 68 -10.38 -12.56 -3.65
N ARG A 69 -10.47 -13.25 -4.78
CA ARG A 69 -11.20 -14.50 -4.86
C ARG A 69 -10.42 -15.60 -4.12
N ILE A 70 -11.04 -16.20 -3.11
CA ILE A 70 -10.44 -17.30 -2.37
C ILE A 70 -10.48 -18.56 -3.25
N ALA A 71 -9.30 -19.13 -3.53
CA ALA A 71 -9.18 -20.34 -4.33
C ALA A 71 -9.69 -21.55 -3.56
N GLY A 72 -10.53 -22.37 -4.21
CA GLY A 72 -10.94 -23.67 -3.69
C GLY A 72 -9.83 -24.73 -3.86
N MET A 73 -9.93 -25.86 -3.15
CA MET A 73 -8.94 -26.94 -3.17
C MET A 73 -8.60 -27.41 -4.60
N ARG A 74 -9.60 -27.52 -5.47
CA ARG A 74 -9.42 -27.93 -6.88
C ARG A 74 -8.56 -26.92 -7.65
N GLU A 75 -8.74 -25.64 -7.40
CA GLU A 75 -7.98 -24.57 -8.06
C GLU A 75 -6.53 -24.52 -7.56
N ILE A 76 -6.32 -24.76 -6.27
CA ILE A 76 -4.98 -24.87 -5.66
C ILE A 76 -4.20 -26.03 -6.31
N LEU A 77 -4.83 -27.20 -6.42
CA LEU A 77 -4.21 -28.36 -7.07
C LEU A 77 -3.95 -28.13 -8.57
N ALA A 78 -4.83 -27.41 -9.25
CA ALA A 78 -4.65 -27.06 -10.65
C ALA A 78 -3.52 -26.03 -10.86
N ALA A 79 -3.33 -25.12 -9.94
CA ALA A 79 -2.26 -24.11 -9.99
C ALA A 79 -0.87 -24.75 -9.98
N GLY A 80 -0.66 -25.83 -9.19
CA GLY A 80 0.60 -26.57 -9.15
C GLY A 80 1.00 -27.26 -10.47
N LYS A 81 0.07 -27.37 -11.43
CA LYS A 81 0.33 -27.94 -12.76
C LYS A 81 0.58 -26.89 -13.85
N LYS A 82 0.45 -25.61 -13.51
CA LYS A 82 0.73 -24.54 -14.47
C LYS A 82 2.23 -24.37 -14.69
N PRO A 83 2.65 -24.02 -15.92
CA PRO A 83 4.05 -23.74 -16.18
C PRO A 83 4.51 -22.55 -15.34
N MET A 84 5.70 -22.67 -14.75
CA MET A 84 6.36 -21.61 -14.02
C MET A 84 7.64 -21.25 -14.76
N ASN A 85 7.70 -20.05 -15.32
CA ASN A 85 8.89 -19.53 -15.96
C ASN A 85 9.71 -18.78 -14.92
N VAL A 86 10.94 -19.23 -14.68
CA VAL A 86 11.91 -18.58 -13.81
C VAL A 86 12.99 -17.96 -14.69
N THR A 87 13.12 -16.64 -14.62
CA THR A 87 14.14 -15.86 -15.31
C THR A 87 15.04 -15.18 -14.30
N SER A 88 16.31 -15.04 -14.61
CA SER A 88 17.26 -14.26 -13.84
C SER A 88 17.49 -12.88 -14.48
N ALA A 89 18.11 -11.95 -13.73
CA ALA A 89 18.49 -10.67 -14.31
C ALA A 89 19.46 -10.81 -15.50
N ALA A 90 20.25 -11.88 -15.55
CA ALA A 90 21.15 -12.17 -16.65
C ALA A 90 20.43 -12.62 -17.93
N ASP A 91 19.17 -13.06 -17.83
CA ASP A 91 18.35 -13.47 -18.98
C ASP A 91 17.61 -12.27 -19.60
N THR A 92 17.78 -11.08 -19.03
CA THR A 92 17.24 -9.81 -19.52
C THR A 92 18.39 -8.92 -19.95
N ASP A 93 18.19 -8.09 -20.96
CA ASP A 93 19.19 -7.09 -21.39
C ASP A 93 19.29 -5.90 -20.41
N ALA A 94 18.65 -5.99 -19.23
CA ALA A 94 18.63 -4.94 -18.25
C ALA A 94 19.93 -4.92 -17.44
N SER A 95 20.63 -3.79 -17.45
CA SER A 95 21.73 -3.52 -16.53
C SER A 95 21.16 -3.20 -15.15
N VAL A 96 21.14 -4.18 -14.27
CA VAL A 96 20.70 -4.01 -12.88
C VAL A 96 21.89 -3.50 -12.06
N SER A 97 22.03 -2.18 -11.96
CA SER A 97 22.98 -1.53 -11.07
C SER A 97 22.21 -0.78 -10.00
N PRO A 98 22.43 -1.02 -8.71
CA PRO A 98 21.80 -0.25 -7.65
C PRO A 98 22.24 1.22 -7.75
N THR A 99 21.27 2.13 -7.88
CA THR A 99 21.50 3.57 -7.91
C THR A 99 21.44 4.21 -6.53
N VAL A 100 21.05 3.41 -5.53
CA VAL A 100 20.90 3.84 -4.13
C VAL A 100 21.64 2.87 -3.23
N GLU A 101 22.48 3.41 -2.34
CA GLU A 101 23.17 2.66 -1.30
C GLU A 101 22.46 2.82 0.05
N THR A 102 22.18 1.71 0.71
CA THR A 102 21.62 1.75 2.08
C THR A 102 22.75 2.01 3.07
N ILE A 103 22.82 3.22 3.63
CA ILE A 103 23.86 3.62 4.60
C ILE A 103 23.60 2.97 5.97
N SER A 104 22.35 2.96 6.42
CA SER A 104 21.97 2.33 7.70
C SER A 104 20.49 1.98 7.74
N ILE A 105 20.17 0.94 8.50
CA ILE A 105 18.81 0.59 8.87
C ILE A 105 18.75 0.59 10.39
N VAL A 106 18.00 1.52 10.95
CA VAL A 106 17.83 1.67 12.41
C VAL A 106 16.36 1.60 12.77
N ALA A 107 16.06 1.13 13.97
CA ALA A 107 14.73 1.22 14.50
C ALA A 107 14.35 2.70 14.70
N PRO A 108 13.11 3.12 14.39
CA PRO A 108 12.68 4.47 14.65
C PRO A 108 12.71 4.77 16.15
N GLU A 109 13.18 5.96 16.50
CA GLU A 109 13.06 6.46 17.88
C GLU A 109 11.58 6.71 18.16
N LEU A 110 11.00 5.86 19.00
CA LEU A 110 9.62 6.04 19.45
C LEU A 110 9.59 7.01 20.61
N ALA A 111 8.67 7.97 20.57
CA ALA A 111 8.39 8.82 21.72
C ALA A 111 8.09 7.98 22.95
N GLU A 112 8.66 8.36 24.09
CA GLU A 112 8.37 7.67 25.35
C GLU A 112 6.87 7.68 25.64
N ARG A 113 6.30 6.51 25.81
CA ARG A 113 4.91 6.39 26.23
C ARG A 113 4.79 6.86 27.68
N LYS A 114 3.79 7.66 27.98
CA LYS A 114 3.51 8.14 29.35
C LYS A 114 3.28 7.01 30.36
N ARG A 115 3.00 5.78 29.90
CA ARG A 115 2.76 4.56 30.71
C ARG A 115 1.82 4.80 31.89
N GLN A 116 0.83 5.64 31.70
CA GLN A 116 -0.18 5.91 32.69
C GLN A 116 -1.10 4.68 32.76
N MET A 117 -1.10 4.02 33.91
CA MET A 117 -1.90 2.81 34.15
C MET A 117 -3.11 3.16 34.98
N PHE A 118 -4.26 2.57 34.65
CA PHE A 118 -5.51 2.70 35.38
C PHE A 118 -5.96 1.30 35.77
N ASP A 119 -6.24 1.05 37.06
CA ASP A 119 -6.79 -0.22 37.51
C ASP A 119 -8.30 -0.06 37.73
N MET A 120 -9.10 -0.61 36.83
CA MET A 120 -10.57 -0.53 36.86
C MET A 120 -11.20 -1.13 38.12
N LYS A 121 -10.40 -1.75 39.01
CA LYS A 121 -10.86 -2.23 40.30
C LYS A 121 -10.88 -1.16 41.37
N ASN A 122 -10.22 -0.03 41.15
CA ASN A 122 -10.20 1.09 42.08
C ASN A 122 -11.33 2.06 41.78
N ASP A 123 -12.02 2.53 42.79
CA ASP A 123 -13.03 3.57 42.63
C ASP A 123 -12.41 4.86 42.11
N GLY A 124 -12.97 5.40 41.02
CA GLY A 124 -12.50 6.63 40.39
C GLY A 124 -11.48 6.46 39.26
N ASP A 125 -10.84 5.33 39.09
CA ASP A 125 -9.88 5.09 38.02
C ASP A 125 -10.55 5.09 36.62
N PHE A 126 -11.82 4.70 36.54
CA PHE A 126 -12.58 4.77 35.30
C PHE A 126 -12.77 6.24 34.84
N ASP A 127 -13.14 7.12 35.75
CA ASP A 127 -13.31 8.55 35.44
C ASP A 127 -11.98 9.20 35.11
N ALA A 128 -10.91 8.86 35.80
CA ALA A 128 -9.56 9.31 35.50
C ALA A 128 -9.07 8.86 34.13
N PHE A 129 -9.36 7.60 33.75
CA PHE A 129 -9.08 7.08 32.42
C PHE A 129 -9.85 7.84 31.34
N ALA A 130 -11.16 8.03 31.53
CA ALA A 130 -12.00 8.75 30.59
C ALA A 130 -11.51 10.20 30.38
N GLN A 131 -11.10 10.88 31.45
CA GLN A 131 -10.53 12.23 31.38
C GLN A 131 -9.19 12.24 30.65
N ALA A 132 -8.31 11.27 30.91
CA ALA A 132 -7.01 11.16 30.25
C ALA A 132 -7.17 10.90 28.74
N VAL A 133 -8.10 10.05 28.32
CA VAL A 133 -8.42 9.81 26.91
C VAL A 133 -8.98 11.09 26.26
N ALA A 134 -9.95 11.74 26.90
CA ALA A 134 -10.53 12.98 26.37
C ALA A 134 -9.50 14.10 26.22
N ALA A 135 -8.53 14.19 27.13
CA ALA A 135 -7.42 15.15 27.02
C ALA A 135 -6.46 14.82 25.89
N ALA A 136 -6.17 13.52 25.66
CA ALA A 136 -5.28 13.08 24.60
C ALA A 136 -5.87 13.25 23.19
N VAL A 137 -7.20 13.14 23.05
CA VAL A 137 -7.90 13.34 21.76
C VAL A 137 -8.00 14.81 21.37
N ARG A 138 -7.94 15.71 22.35
CA ARG A 138 -8.04 17.17 22.11
C ARG A 138 -6.69 17.88 21.95
N ALA A 139 -5.60 17.16 22.17
CA ALA A 139 -4.23 17.65 22.05
C ALA A 139 -3.69 17.46 20.62
#